data_d4fcac5bb3e7b62c25dd735eb0f0cea5
#
_entry.id   d4fcac5bb3e7b62c25dd735eb0f0cea5
#
_cell.length_a   1.000
_cell.length_b   1.000
_cell.length_c   1.000
_cell.angle_alpha   90.00
_cell.angle_beta   90.00
_cell.angle_gamma   90.00
#
_symmetry.space_group_name_H-M   'P 1'
#
loop_
_entity.id
_entity.type
_entity.pdbx_description
1 polymer ?
#
loop_
_entity_poly.entity_id
_entity_poly.type
_entity_poly.pdbx_seq_one_letter_code
_entity_poly.pdbx_strand_id
1 'polypeptide(L)'
;MPAYLKRIEAVIVSVPPTSLFISIYSITQQDDMFNIKVIVTASDELTAETKVKLKKMFKCKVVNRISNEEHGLLAMNFDGDDFFTLNTASYYFELLKIDSDEPAKLGEIGRLVITDLYNKKFPLIRYDIGDLAVGMSYDNNGSINKLKSFEGRGSEILINSNGIPITCVSLSTHLCSIPGIIKYQLNVFKNRKVLYIVVDNTIFNSDMLEQNLVNVFGINDKVEYQIVENISIEKNGKYKPIKFHEEELV
;
A
#
# COMPACT_ATOMS: atom_id res chain seq x y z
N MET A 1 21.45 11.72 19.57
CA MET A 1 20.25 10.98 20.01
C MET A 1 20.07 11.18 21.50
N PRO A 2 18.87 11.51 22.02
CA PRO A 2 18.67 11.70 23.45
C PRO A 2 18.94 10.40 24.23
N ALA A 3 19.69 10.51 25.34
CA ALA A 3 20.12 9.37 26.14
C ALA A 3 18.96 8.50 26.70
N TYR A 4 17.75 9.03 26.78
CA TYR A 4 16.56 8.29 27.23
C TYR A 4 16.10 7.20 26.25
N LEU A 5 16.34 7.35 24.95
CA LEU A 5 15.97 6.31 23.95
C LEU A 5 16.85 5.06 24.06
N LYS A 6 18.04 5.16 24.67
CA LYS A 6 18.90 3.99 24.93
C LYS A 6 18.37 3.08 26.06
N ARG A 7 17.39 3.54 26.87
CA ARG A 7 16.80 2.82 27.99
C ARG A 7 15.43 2.21 27.75
N ILE A 8 14.84 2.43 26.57
CA ILE A 8 13.51 1.92 26.24
C ILE A 8 13.65 0.54 25.62
N GLU A 9 13.16 -0.50 26.30
CA GLU A 9 13.24 -1.89 25.81
C GLU A 9 12.22 -2.22 24.73
N ALA A 10 11.20 -1.38 24.51
CA ALA A 10 10.21 -1.52 23.45
C ALA A 10 9.86 -0.14 22.90
N VAL A 11 10.25 0.13 21.66
CA VAL A 11 9.79 1.30 20.90
C VAL A 11 8.82 0.81 19.86
N ILE A 12 7.55 1.18 19.99
CA ILE A 12 6.57 1.07 18.93
C ILE A 12 6.64 2.39 18.17
N VAL A 13 7.16 2.35 16.96
CA VAL A 13 7.22 3.52 16.08
C VAL A 13 6.14 3.36 15.05
N SER A 14 5.09 4.18 15.13
CA SER A 14 4.02 4.24 14.13
C SER A 14 4.29 5.41 13.19
N VAL A 15 4.75 5.14 11.99
CA VAL A 15 5.03 6.14 10.95
C VAL A 15 4.79 5.54 9.57
N PRO A 16 4.55 6.36 8.55
CA PRO A 16 4.53 5.89 7.18
C PRO A 16 5.84 5.17 6.84
N PRO A 17 5.81 4.00 6.18
CA PRO A 17 7.00 3.19 5.94
C PRO A 17 8.13 3.93 5.23
N THR A 18 7.79 4.73 4.22
CA THR A 18 8.77 5.43 3.38
C THR A 18 9.45 6.57 4.13
N SER A 19 8.71 7.37 4.88
CA SER A 19 9.26 8.50 5.64
C SER A 19 10.09 8.03 6.83
N LEU A 20 9.67 6.95 7.49
CA LEU A 20 10.47 6.31 8.54
C LEU A 20 11.81 5.83 7.99
N PHE A 21 11.79 5.09 6.88
CA PHE A 21 13.00 4.55 6.27
C PHE A 21 13.99 5.66 5.90
N ILE A 22 13.52 6.74 5.25
CA ILE A 22 14.37 7.88 4.86
C ILE A 22 14.94 8.60 6.08
N SER A 23 14.09 8.88 7.09
CA SER A 23 14.52 9.60 8.29
C SER A 23 15.53 8.81 9.11
N ILE A 24 15.35 7.49 9.19
CA ILE A 24 16.24 6.65 9.98
C ILE A 24 17.54 6.35 9.23
N TYR A 25 17.50 6.15 7.91
CA TYR A 25 18.70 5.98 7.10
C TYR A 25 19.61 7.22 7.18
N SER A 26 19.05 8.43 7.20
CA SER A 26 19.82 9.67 7.37
C SER A 26 20.44 9.83 8.77
N ILE A 27 19.89 9.17 9.78
CA ILE A 27 20.37 9.23 11.17
C ILE A 27 21.39 8.10 11.46
N THR A 28 21.25 6.93 10.84
CA THR A 28 22.05 5.72 11.14
C THR A 28 23.40 5.64 10.43
N GLN A 29 23.84 6.67 9.71
CA GLN A 29 25.25 6.80 9.34
C GLN A 29 26.16 7.00 10.58
N GLN A 30 25.58 7.03 11.77
CA GLN A 30 26.29 7.01 13.05
C GLN A 30 25.98 5.68 13.76
N ASP A 31 27.02 5.01 14.28
CA ASP A 31 27.08 3.69 14.92
C ASP A 31 26.13 3.42 16.12
N ASP A 32 25.03 4.15 16.29
CA ASP A 32 24.09 4.00 17.39
C ASP A 32 22.95 3.04 17.05
N MET A 33 23.10 1.77 17.41
CA MET A 33 22.03 0.77 17.30
C MET A 33 20.89 1.08 18.29
N PHE A 34 19.71 1.37 17.73
CA PHE A 34 18.47 1.48 18.50
C PHE A 34 18.02 0.10 19.01
N ASN A 35 17.65 0.00 20.29
CA ASN A 35 17.06 -1.23 20.84
C ASN A 35 15.55 -1.29 20.51
N ILE A 36 15.21 -1.27 19.20
CA ILE A 36 13.83 -1.38 18.73
C ILE A 36 13.44 -2.85 18.72
N LYS A 37 12.32 -3.19 19.34
CA LYS A 37 11.79 -4.56 19.35
C LYS A 37 10.76 -4.78 18.25
N VAL A 38 9.94 -3.76 17.95
CA VAL A 38 8.89 -3.83 16.95
C VAL A 38 8.76 -2.48 16.25
N ILE A 39 8.70 -2.51 14.94
CA ILE A 39 8.25 -1.37 14.09
C ILE A 39 6.83 -1.67 13.66
N VAL A 40 5.91 -0.76 13.94
CA VAL A 40 4.53 -0.80 13.43
C VAL A 40 4.39 0.26 12.37
N THR A 41 4.17 -0.16 11.13
CA THR A 41 3.92 0.76 10.01
C THR A 41 2.42 0.98 9.83
N ALA A 42 2.05 2.16 9.36
CA ALA A 42 0.66 2.55 9.07
C ALA A 42 0.62 3.65 8.02
N SER A 43 -0.53 3.87 7.41
CA SER A 43 -0.88 4.97 6.50
C SER A 43 -0.34 4.89 5.08
N ASP A 44 0.80 4.26 4.83
CA ASP A 44 1.37 4.03 3.50
C ASP A 44 1.54 2.53 3.24
N GLU A 45 1.67 2.17 1.97
CA GLU A 45 1.98 0.81 1.57
C GLU A 45 3.36 0.39 2.10
N LEU A 46 3.40 -0.74 2.81
CA LEU A 46 4.64 -1.39 3.19
C LEU A 46 5.02 -2.43 2.14
N THR A 47 5.91 -2.06 1.21
CA THR A 47 6.42 -3.01 0.22
C THR A 47 7.24 -4.11 0.90
N ALA A 48 7.26 -5.31 0.28
CA ALA A 48 8.06 -6.44 0.77
C ALA A 48 9.55 -6.07 0.90
N GLU A 49 10.08 -5.31 -0.06
CA GLU A 49 11.45 -4.82 -0.04
C GLU A 49 11.73 -3.90 1.15
N THR A 50 10.84 -2.93 1.40
CA THR A 50 10.95 -2.02 2.55
C THR A 50 10.88 -2.78 3.87
N LYS A 51 9.98 -3.78 3.97
CA LYS A 51 9.87 -4.66 5.14
C LYS A 51 11.19 -5.41 5.40
N VAL A 52 11.79 -5.98 4.36
CA VAL A 52 13.10 -6.68 4.47
C VAL A 52 14.21 -5.72 4.88
N LYS A 53 14.29 -4.52 4.28
CA LYS A 53 15.28 -3.50 4.63
C LYS A 53 15.16 -3.06 6.09
N LEU A 54 13.94 -2.77 6.58
CA LEU A 54 13.69 -2.42 7.99
C LEU A 54 14.11 -3.54 8.93
N LYS A 55 13.73 -4.78 8.65
CA LYS A 55 14.13 -5.95 9.46
C LYS A 55 15.65 -6.12 9.53
N LYS A 56 16.34 -5.97 8.41
CA LYS A 56 17.80 -6.08 8.35
C LYS A 56 18.51 -4.96 9.12
N MET A 57 18.00 -3.72 8.99
CA MET A 57 18.60 -2.54 9.61
C MET A 57 18.42 -2.55 11.13
N PHE A 58 17.21 -2.83 11.61
CA PHE A 58 16.88 -2.71 13.05
C PHE A 58 16.91 -4.02 13.81
N LYS A 59 17.07 -5.16 13.13
CA LYS A 59 17.01 -6.51 13.71
C LYS A 59 15.78 -6.71 14.61
N CYS A 60 14.63 -6.17 14.19
CA CYS A 60 13.38 -6.16 14.94
C CYS A 60 12.24 -6.77 14.13
N LYS A 61 11.10 -6.99 14.79
CA LYS A 61 9.84 -7.37 14.11
C LYS A 61 9.26 -6.16 13.38
N VAL A 62 8.66 -6.41 12.21
CA VAL A 62 7.96 -5.38 11.42
C VAL A 62 6.52 -5.82 11.20
N VAL A 63 5.59 -5.04 11.72
CA VAL A 63 4.15 -5.27 11.68
C VAL A 63 3.51 -4.15 10.87
N ASN A 64 2.62 -4.49 9.93
CA ASN A 64 1.85 -3.49 9.20
C ASN A 64 0.42 -3.40 9.76
N ARG A 65 -0.04 -2.18 10.02
CA ARG A 65 -1.35 -1.88 10.58
C ARG A 65 -2.21 -1.11 9.60
N ILE A 66 -3.44 -1.57 9.41
CA ILE A 66 -4.48 -0.85 8.67
C ILE A 66 -5.47 -0.27 9.68
N SER A 67 -5.73 1.02 9.56
CA SER A 67 -6.68 1.74 10.42
C SER A 67 -7.26 2.93 9.66
N ASN A 68 -8.47 3.34 10.03
CA ASN A 68 -9.09 4.58 9.59
C ASN A 68 -9.61 5.39 10.80
N GLU A 69 -10.05 6.62 10.56
CA GLU A 69 -10.53 7.50 11.62
C GLU A 69 -11.90 7.05 12.15
N GLU A 70 -12.74 6.43 11.30
CA GLU A 70 -14.10 6.04 11.64
C GLU A 70 -14.16 4.83 12.59
N HIS A 71 -13.25 3.86 12.39
CA HIS A 71 -13.27 2.57 13.11
C HIS A 71 -12.04 2.34 14.00
N GLY A 72 -10.92 3.05 13.74
CA GLY A 72 -9.65 2.74 14.39
C GLY A 72 -8.95 1.53 13.76
N LEU A 73 -8.52 0.55 14.56
CA LEU A 73 -7.75 -0.60 14.10
C LEU A 73 -8.62 -1.62 13.36
N LEU A 74 -8.39 -1.76 12.07
CA LEU A 74 -9.10 -2.70 11.19
C LEU A 74 -8.37 -4.02 11.02
N ALA A 75 -7.06 -3.98 10.79
CA ALA A 75 -6.28 -5.16 10.45
C ALA A 75 -4.82 -5.04 10.82
N MET A 76 -4.16 -6.19 10.97
CA MET A 76 -2.72 -6.28 11.16
C MET A 76 -2.11 -7.40 10.30
N ASN A 77 -0.98 -7.09 9.66
CA ASN A 77 -0.08 -8.10 9.10
C ASN A 77 1.08 -8.27 10.06
N PHE A 78 1.08 -9.40 10.80
CA PHE A 78 2.13 -9.69 11.76
C PHE A 78 3.45 -10.08 11.08
N ASP A 79 4.52 -10.07 11.89
CA ASP A 79 5.83 -10.42 11.38
C ASP A 79 5.90 -11.92 11.04
N GLY A 80 6.15 -12.24 9.78
CA GLY A 80 6.15 -13.61 9.24
C GLY A 80 4.89 -13.99 8.48
N ASP A 81 3.78 -13.23 8.62
CA ASP A 81 2.56 -13.47 7.84
C ASP A 81 2.66 -12.87 6.44
N ASP A 82 2.01 -13.55 5.48
CA ASP A 82 1.79 -13.09 4.11
C ASP A 82 0.33 -12.60 3.88
N PHE A 83 -0.42 -12.41 4.97
CA PHE A 83 -1.82 -11.97 4.99
C PHE A 83 -2.07 -10.95 6.11
N PHE A 84 -3.21 -10.26 6.04
CA PHE A 84 -3.72 -9.43 7.12
C PHE A 84 -4.78 -10.18 7.90
N THR A 85 -4.66 -10.14 9.23
CA THR A 85 -5.70 -10.60 10.15
C THR A 85 -6.62 -9.43 10.48
N LEU A 86 -7.91 -9.57 10.22
CA LEU A 86 -8.93 -8.56 10.50
C LEU A 86 -9.39 -8.58 11.97
N ASN A 87 -9.79 -7.41 12.48
CA ASN A 87 -10.33 -7.26 13.82
C ASN A 87 -11.81 -7.67 13.88
N THR A 88 -12.09 -8.96 13.68
CA THR A 88 -13.46 -9.52 13.72
C THR A 88 -14.07 -9.53 15.12
N ALA A 89 -13.28 -9.24 16.16
CA ALA A 89 -13.81 -9.04 17.50
C ALA A 89 -14.62 -7.74 17.63
N SER A 90 -14.32 -6.72 16.82
CA SER A 90 -14.97 -5.41 16.87
C SER A 90 -15.89 -5.16 15.68
N TYR A 91 -15.66 -5.81 14.56
CA TYR A 91 -16.31 -5.51 13.29
C TYR A 91 -16.74 -6.77 12.55
N TYR A 92 -17.83 -6.64 11.79
CA TYR A 92 -18.20 -7.59 10.75
C TYR A 92 -17.75 -7.06 9.40
N PHE A 93 -16.97 -7.85 8.66
CA PHE A 93 -16.38 -7.45 7.38
C PHE A 93 -17.04 -8.19 6.23
N GLU A 94 -17.43 -7.44 5.21
CA GLU A 94 -17.91 -7.94 3.93
C GLU A 94 -16.95 -7.54 2.83
N LEU A 95 -16.77 -8.40 1.84
CA LEU A 95 -16.07 -8.07 0.61
C LEU A 95 -17.07 -8.14 -0.54
N LEU A 96 -17.37 -6.99 -1.14
CA LEU A 96 -18.35 -6.85 -2.21
C LEU A 96 -17.65 -6.60 -3.54
N LYS A 97 -18.29 -6.98 -4.65
CA LYS A 97 -17.80 -6.65 -5.99
C LYS A 97 -17.63 -5.14 -6.16
N ILE A 98 -16.77 -4.73 -7.10
CA ILE A 98 -16.49 -3.31 -7.33
C ILE A 98 -17.72 -2.56 -7.83
N ASP A 99 -18.53 -3.20 -8.65
CA ASP A 99 -19.66 -2.62 -9.39
C ASP A 99 -21.05 -3.00 -8.85
N SER A 100 -21.11 -3.82 -7.82
CA SER A 100 -22.38 -4.28 -7.23
C SER A 100 -22.25 -4.62 -5.75
N ASP A 101 -23.39 -4.80 -5.07
CA ASP A 101 -23.43 -5.23 -3.67
C ASP A 101 -23.46 -6.75 -3.51
N GLU A 102 -23.14 -7.48 -4.57
CA GLU A 102 -22.95 -8.93 -4.47
C GLU A 102 -21.60 -9.25 -3.82
N PRO A 103 -21.50 -10.36 -3.05
CA PRO A 103 -20.23 -10.81 -2.50
C PRO A 103 -19.18 -11.06 -3.57
N ALA A 104 -17.99 -10.55 -3.38
CA ALA A 104 -16.81 -10.91 -4.17
C ALA A 104 -16.32 -12.30 -3.76
N LYS A 105 -15.76 -13.06 -4.71
CA LYS A 105 -15.17 -14.36 -4.39
C LYS A 105 -13.81 -14.19 -3.69
N LEU A 106 -13.40 -15.20 -2.93
CA LEU A 106 -12.06 -15.24 -2.39
C LEU A 106 -11.03 -15.20 -3.54
N GLY A 107 -10.01 -14.35 -3.40
CA GLY A 107 -9.03 -14.12 -4.44
C GLY A 107 -9.38 -13.03 -5.46
N GLU A 108 -10.64 -12.57 -5.50
CA GLU A 108 -11.04 -11.41 -6.29
C GLU A 108 -10.81 -10.10 -5.52
N ILE A 109 -10.53 -9.01 -6.25
CA ILE A 109 -10.52 -7.67 -5.69
C ILE A 109 -11.96 -7.22 -5.43
N GLY A 110 -12.24 -6.75 -4.23
CA GLY A 110 -13.55 -6.25 -3.85
C GLY A 110 -13.47 -5.03 -2.95
N ARG A 111 -14.62 -4.34 -2.78
CA ARG A 111 -14.81 -3.22 -1.84
C ARG A 111 -14.94 -3.77 -0.44
N LEU A 112 -14.20 -3.19 0.50
CA LEU A 112 -14.28 -3.59 1.90
C LEU A 112 -15.38 -2.77 2.61
N VAL A 113 -16.39 -3.48 3.07
CA VAL A 113 -17.56 -2.94 3.77
C VAL A 113 -17.57 -3.43 5.20
N ILE A 114 -17.83 -2.54 6.16
CA ILE A 114 -17.66 -2.80 7.59
C ILE A 114 -18.92 -2.44 8.35
N THR A 115 -19.32 -3.32 9.27
CA THR A 115 -20.32 -3.04 10.30
C THR A 115 -19.66 -3.00 11.67
N ASP A 116 -19.77 -1.88 12.36
CA ASP A 116 -19.30 -1.74 13.74
C ASP A 116 -20.28 -2.42 14.71
N LEU A 117 -19.77 -3.35 15.52
CA LEU A 117 -20.59 -4.16 16.42
C LEU A 117 -20.84 -3.50 17.79
N TYR A 118 -20.11 -2.43 18.11
CA TYR A 118 -20.11 -1.83 19.44
C TYR A 118 -20.55 -0.36 19.51
N ASN A 119 -20.34 0.41 18.44
CA ASN A 119 -20.65 1.85 18.44
C ASN A 119 -22.15 2.12 18.31
N LYS A 120 -22.85 2.11 19.45
CA LYS A 120 -24.31 2.36 19.51
C LYS A 120 -24.71 3.82 19.33
N LYS A 121 -23.78 4.76 19.56
CA LYS A 121 -24.07 6.20 19.46
C LYS A 121 -24.04 6.70 18.01
N PHE A 122 -23.15 6.15 17.22
CA PHE A 122 -23.01 6.42 15.79
C PHE A 122 -22.79 5.09 15.05
N PRO A 123 -23.86 4.30 14.86
CA PRO A 123 -23.72 2.98 14.28
C PRO A 123 -23.36 3.07 12.79
N LEU A 124 -22.20 2.58 12.44
CA LEU A 124 -21.79 2.39 11.05
C LEU A 124 -22.17 0.96 10.65
N ILE A 125 -23.25 0.83 9.88
CA ILE A 125 -23.78 -0.46 9.41
C ILE A 125 -23.56 -0.54 7.92
N ARG A 126 -22.84 -1.59 7.46
CA ARG A 126 -22.46 -1.80 6.06
C ARG A 126 -21.83 -0.56 5.44
N TYR A 127 -20.91 0.05 6.18
CA TYR A 127 -20.20 1.25 5.76
C TYR A 127 -19.08 0.87 4.78
N ASP A 128 -19.17 1.36 3.55
CA ASP A 128 -18.13 1.22 2.54
C ASP A 128 -17.00 2.20 2.88
N ILE A 129 -15.85 1.68 3.28
CA ILE A 129 -14.71 2.50 3.68
C ILE A 129 -13.96 3.11 2.48
N GLY A 130 -14.34 2.72 1.25
CA GLY A 130 -13.72 3.15 0.00
C GLY A 130 -12.37 2.48 -0.30
N ASP A 131 -11.96 1.51 0.51
CA ASP A 131 -10.75 0.73 0.25
C ASP A 131 -11.10 -0.59 -0.43
N LEU A 132 -10.18 -1.06 -1.26
CA LEU A 132 -10.24 -2.36 -1.91
C LEU A 132 -9.31 -3.35 -1.25
N ALA A 133 -9.72 -4.60 -1.31
CA ALA A 133 -8.96 -5.70 -0.73
C ALA A 133 -9.16 -7.00 -1.51
N VAL A 134 -8.27 -7.97 -1.28
CA VAL A 134 -8.42 -9.34 -1.75
C VAL A 134 -8.69 -10.25 -0.55
N GLY A 135 -9.85 -10.88 -0.51
CA GLY A 135 -10.26 -11.80 0.56
C GLY A 135 -9.50 -13.13 0.49
N MET A 136 -9.15 -13.67 1.67
CA MET A 136 -8.43 -14.95 1.78
C MET A 136 -9.28 -16.03 2.48
N SER A 137 -10.02 -15.68 3.51
CA SER A 137 -10.87 -16.61 4.25
C SER A 137 -12.02 -15.93 4.96
N TYR A 138 -13.06 -16.72 5.27
CA TYR A 138 -14.19 -16.35 6.13
C TYR A 138 -14.08 -17.02 7.49
N ASP A 139 -14.67 -16.40 8.50
CA ASP A 139 -14.93 -17.05 9.78
C ASP A 139 -16.25 -17.86 9.76
N ASN A 140 -16.57 -18.48 10.89
CA ASN A 140 -17.79 -19.29 11.03
C ASN A 140 -19.10 -18.47 10.95
N ASN A 141 -19.03 -17.15 11.06
CA ASN A 141 -20.18 -16.23 10.99
C ASN A 141 -20.35 -15.63 9.58
N GLY A 142 -19.50 -16.00 8.64
CA GLY A 142 -19.50 -15.47 7.27
C GLY A 142 -18.82 -14.11 7.11
N SER A 143 -18.14 -13.59 8.13
CA SER A 143 -17.29 -12.40 8.02
C SER A 143 -15.95 -12.77 7.39
N ILE A 144 -15.44 -11.93 6.49
CA ILE A 144 -14.04 -12.02 6.08
C ILE A 144 -13.17 -11.83 7.33
N ASN A 145 -12.25 -12.75 7.59
CA ASN A 145 -11.35 -12.68 8.74
C ASN A 145 -9.87 -12.55 8.37
N LYS A 146 -9.53 -12.83 7.10
CA LYS A 146 -8.19 -12.64 6.55
C LYS A 146 -8.25 -12.03 5.16
N LEU A 147 -7.33 -11.10 4.90
CA LEU A 147 -7.12 -10.54 3.57
C LEU A 147 -5.72 -10.89 3.08
N LYS A 148 -5.63 -11.23 1.80
CA LYS A 148 -4.35 -11.41 1.12
C LYS A 148 -3.63 -10.08 0.98
N SER A 149 -4.36 -9.02 0.62
CA SER A 149 -3.82 -7.67 0.41
C SER A 149 -4.88 -6.60 0.60
N PHE A 150 -4.43 -5.39 0.93
CA PHE A 150 -5.15 -4.14 0.72
C PHE A 150 -4.65 -3.53 -0.57
N GLU A 151 -5.57 -3.10 -1.45
CA GLU A 151 -5.27 -2.66 -2.81
C GLU A 151 -5.32 -1.12 -2.97
N GLY A 152 -5.53 -0.40 -1.88
CA GLY A 152 -5.68 1.05 -1.87
C GLY A 152 -7.11 1.50 -2.12
N ARG A 153 -7.27 2.78 -2.46
CA ARG A 153 -8.59 3.41 -2.64
C ARG A 153 -9.25 2.99 -3.96
N GLY A 154 -10.53 2.67 -3.91
CA GLY A 154 -11.33 2.36 -5.09
C GLY A 154 -11.37 3.49 -6.14
N SER A 155 -11.23 4.75 -5.70
CA SER A 155 -11.12 5.91 -6.59
C SER A 155 -9.78 6.03 -7.34
N GLU A 156 -8.80 5.21 -6.99
CA GLU A 156 -7.44 5.22 -7.57
C GLU A 156 -7.17 3.99 -8.44
N ILE A 157 -8.24 3.33 -8.93
CA ILE A 157 -8.13 2.18 -9.81
C ILE A 157 -8.16 2.62 -11.28
N LEU A 158 -7.35 1.94 -12.07
CA LEU A 158 -7.45 1.90 -13.53
C LEU A 158 -7.97 0.54 -13.97
N ILE A 159 -8.73 0.53 -15.03
CA ILE A 159 -9.07 -0.72 -15.73
C ILE A 159 -8.21 -0.77 -16.99
N ASN A 160 -7.45 -1.85 -17.18
CA ASN A 160 -6.64 -2.01 -18.38
C ASN A 160 -7.50 -2.43 -19.58
N SER A 161 -6.88 -2.48 -20.75
CA SER A 161 -7.57 -2.85 -22.01
C SER A 161 -8.18 -4.27 -22.02
N ASN A 162 -7.81 -5.11 -21.06
CA ASN A 162 -8.34 -6.47 -20.88
C ASN A 162 -9.44 -6.54 -19.81
N GLY A 163 -9.87 -5.40 -19.25
CA GLY A 163 -10.86 -5.35 -18.18
C GLY A 163 -10.32 -5.69 -16.78
N ILE A 164 -8.98 -5.76 -16.63
CA ILE A 164 -8.33 -6.12 -15.35
C ILE A 164 -8.06 -4.84 -14.55
N PRO A 165 -8.45 -4.80 -13.24
CA PRO A 165 -8.13 -3.68 -12.39
C PRO A 165 -6.62 -3.55 -12.14
N ILE A 166 -6.10 -2.33 -12.32
CA ILE A 166 -4.74 -1.94 -11.94
C ILE A 166 -4.85 -1.09 -10.67
N THR A 167 -4.37 -1.63 -9.57
CA THR A 167 -4.30 -0.96 -8.26
C THR A 167 -2.92 -0.37 -8.01
N CYS A 168 -2.79 0.49 -7.00
CA CYS A 168 -1.48 0.96 -6.55
C CYS A 168 -0.56 -0.21 -6.18
N VAL A 169 -1.10 -1.25 -5.53
CA VAL A 169 -0.33 -2.43 -5.11
C VAL A 169 0.11 -3.26 -6.31
N SER A 170 -0.78 -3.53 -7.28
CA SER A 170 -0.40 -4.28 -8.48
C SER A 170 0.65 -3.54 -9.30
N LEU A 171 0.51 -2.22 -9.48
CA LEU A 171 1.48 -1.38 -10.18
C LEU A 171 2.84 -1.37 -9.45
N SER A 172 2.81 -1.20 -8.11
CA SER A 172 4.01 -1.24 -7.26
C SER A 172 4.76 -2.56 -7.41
N THR A 173 4.05 -3.67 -7.34
CA THR A 173 4.64 -5.02 -7.45
C THR A 173 5.37 -5.20 -8.78
N HIS A 174 4.79 -4.74 -9.87
CA HIS A 174 5.41 -4.86 -11.20
C HIS A 174 6.60 -3.91 -11.37
N LEU A 175 6.48 -2.64 -10.96
CA LEU A 175 7.55 -1.66 -11.15
C LEU A 175 8.73 -1.87 -10.20
N CYS A 176 8.48 -2.22 -8.93
CA CYS A 176 9.56 -2.47 -7.96
C CYS A 176 10.34 -3.76 -8.27
N SER A 177 9.83 -4.64 -9.12
CA SER A 177 10.59 -5.81 -9.60
C SER A 177 11.66 -5.46 -10.65
N ILE A 178 11.61 -4.24 -11.22
CA ILE A 178 12.56 -3.80 -12.25
C ILE A 178 13.81 -3.19 -11.57
N PRO A 179 14.99 -3.75 -11.80
CA PRO A 179 16.22 -3.20 -11.24
C PRO A 179 16.42 -1.74 -11.63
N GLY A 180 16.82 -0.92 -10.67
CA GLY A 180 17.14 0.49 -10.90
C GLY A 180 15.97 1.43 -10.79
N ILE A 181 14.71 1.02 -10.68
CA ILE A 181 13.61 1.92 -10.35
C ILE A 181 13.66 2.26 -8.86
N ILE A 182 13.88 3.55 -8.56
CA ILE A 182 13.94 4.07 -7.19
C ILE A 182 12.58 4.60 -6.75
N LYS A 183 11.88 5.28 -7.67
CA LYS A 183 10.58 5.92 -7.40
C LYS A 183 9.80 6.05 -8.70
N TYR A 184 8.49 5.99 -8.61
CA TYR A 184 7.63 6.12 -9.80
C TYR A 184 6.33 6.84 -9.45
N GLN A 185 5.67 7.45 -10.44
CA GLN A 185 4.31 7.99 -10.33
C GLN A 185 3.63 7.89 -11.69
N LEU A 186 2.51 7.19 -11.74
CA LEU A 186 1.65 7.14 -12.91
C LEU A 186 0.68 8.32 -12.89
N ASN A 187 0.76 9.18 -13.89
CA ASN A 187 -0.17 10.28 -14.09
C ASN A 187 -1.15 9.89 -15.20
N VAL A 188 -2.43 9.91 -14.87
CA VAL A 188 -3.54 9.53 -15.74
C VAL A 188 -4.29 10.77 -16.15
N PHE A 189 -4.26 11.07 -17.43
CA PHE A 189 -5.01 12.15 -18.07
C PHE A 189 -6.14 11.54 -18.89
N LYS A 190 -7.05 12.36 -19.37
CA LYS A 190 -8.22 11.91 -20.13
C LYS A 190 -7.85 11.02 -21.33
N ASN A 191 -6.80 11.37 -22.07
CA ASN A 191 -6.43 10.71 -23.32
C ASN A 191 -5.05 10.05 -23.29
N ARG A 192 -4.30 10.14 -22.19
CA ARG A 192 -2.96 9.56 -22.08
C ARG A 192 -2.60 9.16 -20.66
N LYS A 193 -1.63 8.28 -20.55
CA LYS A 193 -1.01 7.87 -19.29
C LYS A 193 0.48 8.12 -19.39
N VAL A 194 1.06 8.78 -18.38
CA VAL A 194 2.49 9.07 -18.32
C VAL A 194 3.04 8.55 -17.00
N LEU A 195 3.99 7.63 -17.10
CA LEU A 195 4.73 7.10 -15.96
C LEU A 195 6.01 7.92 -15.76
N TYR A 196 6.10 8.69 -14.69
CA TYR A 196 7.33 9.34 -14.26
C TYR A 196 8.13 8.36 -13.40
N ILE A 197 9.43 8.22 -13.67
CA ILE A 197 10.32 7.33 -12.92
C ILE A 197 11.61 8.05 -12.54
N VAL A 198 12.08 7.75 -11.33
CA VAL A 198 13.43 8.07 -10.87
C VAL A 198 14.22 6.78 -10.89
N VAL A 199 15.37 6.77 -11.54
CA VAL A 199 16.13 5.55 -11.76
C VAL A 199 17.60 5.68 -11.32
N ASP A 200 18.17 4.54 -10.94
CA ASP A 200 19.62 4.37 -10.90
C ASP A 200 20.09 3.93 -12.30
N ASN A 201 20.68 4.87 -13.04
CA ASN A 201 21.11 4.66 -14.41
C ASN A 201 22.18 3.56 -14.56
N THR A 202 22.81 3.12 -13.48
CA THR A 202 23.86 2.07 -13.54
C THR A 202 23.29 0.67 -13.70
N ILE A 203 22.03 0.47 -13.30
CA ILE A 203 21.38 -0.86 -13.30
C ILE A 203 19.99 -0.85 -13.94
N PHE A 204 19.47 0.32 -14.34
CA PHE A 204 18.15 0.43 -14.96
C PHE A 204 18.12 -0.21 -16.35
N ASN A 205 17.05 -0.98 -16.61
CA ASN A 205 16.80 -1.66 -17.88
C ASN A 205 15.46 -1.22 -18.48
N SER A 206 15.54 -0.43 -19.56
CA SER A 206 14.37 0.08 -20.27
C SER A 206 13.52 -1.00 -20.92
N ASP A 207 14.13 -2.06 -21.46
CA ASP A 207 13.42 -3.13 -22.15
C ASP A 207 12.56 -3.92 -21.16
N MET A 208 13.07 -4.13 -19.94
CA MET A 208 12.27 -4.72 -18.85
C MET A 208 11.09 -3.84 -18.47
N LEU A 209 11.26 -2.51 -18.44
CA LEU A 209 10.16 -1.60 -18.17
C LEU A 209 9.08 -1.70 -19.24
N GLU A 210 9.45 -1.64 -20.52
CA GLU A 210 8.51 -1.71 -21.63
C GLU A 210 7.71 -3.01 -21.64
N GLN A 211 8.37 -4.16 -21.41
CA GLN A 211 7.70 -5.45 -21.26
C GLN A 211 6.73 -5.48 -20.08
N ASN A 212 7.13 -4.93 -18.93
CA ASN A 212 6.26 -4.84 -17.75
C ASN A 212 5.05 -3.92 -18.00
N LEU A 213 5.22 -2.79 -18.66
CA LEU A 213 4.11 -1.91 -19.01
C LEU A 213 3.09 -2.62 -19.92
N VAL A 214 3.54 -3.38 -20.90
CA VAL A 214 2.63 -4.20 -21.73
C VAL A 214 1.91 -5.27 -20.89
N ASN A 215 2.61 -5.91 -19.95
CA ASN A 215 2.00 -6.94 -19.10
C ASN A 215 0.92 -6.35 -18.16
N VAL A 216 1.16 -5.15 -17.63
CA VAL A 216 0.24 -4.48 -16.69
C VAL A 216 -0.94 -3.86 -17.42
N PHE A 217 -0.67 -3.09 -18.48
CA PHE A 217 -1.68 -2.27 -19.14
C PHE A 217 -2.33 -2.95 -20.35
N GLY A 218 -1.67 -3.97 -20.90
CA GLY A 218 -2.07 -4.61 -22.14
C GLY A 218 -1.47 -3.92 -23.38
N ILE A 219 -1.43 -4.65 -24.49
CA ILE A 219 -0.77 -4.20 -25.74
C ILE A 219 -1.48 -3.00 -26.40
N ASN A 220 -2.76 -2.82 -26.11
CA ASN A 220 -3.58 -1.75 -26.68
C ASN A 220 -3.59 -0.46 -25.86
N ASP A 221 -2.99 -0.48 -24.68
CA ASP A 221 -2.99 0.64 -23.74
C ASP A 221 -1.61 1.29 -23.72
N LYS A 222 -1.46 2.41 -24.43
CA LYS A 222 -0.19 3.13 -24.48
C LYS A 222 0.07 3.86 -23.15
N VAL A 223 1.19 3.54 -22.53
CA VAL A 223 1.74 4.28 -21.39
C VAL A 223 3.10 4.83 -21.81
N GLU A 224 3.21 6.14 -21.83
CA GLU A 224 4.48 6.84 -22.04
C GLU A 224 5.27 6.82 -20.72
N TYR A 225 6.59 6.80 -20.77
CA TYR A 225 7.39 7.00 -19.55
C TYR A 225 8.41 8.13 -19.72
N GLN A 226 8.75 8.77 -18.61
CA GLN A 226 9.74 9.83 -18.54
C GLN A 226 10.64 9.61 -17.33
N ILE A 227 11.94 9.65 -17.56
CA ILE A 227 12.94 9.63 -16.49
C ILE A 227 13.06 11.06 -15.95
N VAL A 228 12.90 11.22 -14.65
CA VAL A 228 12.97 12.51 -13.94
C VAL A 228 13.94 12.42 -12.77
N GLU A 229 14.49 13.57 -12.37
CA GLU A 229 15.42 13.62 -11.23
C GLU A 229 14.72 13.40 -9.88
N ASN A 230 13.47 13.83 -9.75
CA ASN A 230 12.70 13.67 -8.53
C ASN A 230 11.20 13.67 -8.80
N ILE A 231 10.45 13.00 -7.92
CA ILE A 231 8.98 13.00 -7.87
C ILE A 231 8.57 13.63 -6.55
N SER A 232 7.86 14.76 -6.60
CA SER A 232 7.42 15.50 -5.42
C SER A 232 6.40 14.70 -4.59
N ILE A 233 6.48 14.87 -3.27
CA ILE A 233 5.48 14.40 -2.32
C ILE A 233 4.41 15.49 -2.19
N GLU A 234 3.15 15.13 -1.97
CA GLU A 234 2.08 16.08 -1.76
C GLU A 234 2.32 16.95 -0.50
N LYS A 235 1.64 18.12 -0.42
CA LYS A 235 1.77 19.03 0.73
C LYS A 235 1.42 18.39 2.08
N ASN A 236 0.58 17.35 2.08
CA ASN A 236 0.22 16.56 3.26
C ASN A 236 1.25 15.48 3.63
N GLY A 237 2.38 15.42 2.92
CA GLY A 237 3.44 14.43 3.12
C GLY A 237 3.15 13.06 2.50
N LYS A 238 2.00 12.87 1.84
CA LYS A 238 1.65 11.59 1.22
C LYS A 238 2.22 11.45 -0.19
N TYR A 239 2.66 10.26 -0.49
CA TYR A 239 3.05 9.85 -1.83
C TYR A 239 1.87 9.16 -2.51
N LYS A 240 1.55 9.56 -3.76
CA LYS A 240 0.51 8.93 -4.58
C LYS A 240 1.16 8.22 -5.76
N PRO A 241 1.16 6.88 -5.79
CA PRO A 241 1.67 6.11 -6.92
C PRO A 241 0.89 6.31 -8.21
N ILE A 242 -0.43 6.51 -8.11
CA ILE A 242 -1.33 6.83 -9.23
C ILE A 242 -1.99 8.17 -8.96
N LYS A 243 -1.97 9.06 -9.96
CA LYS A 243 -2.56 10.39 -9.87
C LYS A 243 -3.44 10.67 -11.07
N PHE A 244 -4.71 10.96 -10.83
CA PHE A 244 -5.68 11.33 -11.86
C PHE A 244 -5.71 12.86 -12.03
N HIS A 245 -5.77 13.30 -13.27
CA HIS A 245 -5.87 14.71 -13.63
C HIS A 245 -7.15 14.95 -14.42
N GLU A 246 -7.92 15.96 -14.02
CA GLU A 246 -9.15 16.37 -14.73
C GLU A 246 -8.83 17.14 -16.02
N GLU A 247 -7.65 17.79 -16.08
CA GLU A 247 -7.21 18.58 -17.22
C GLU A 247 -6.03 17.91 -17.94
N GLU A 248 -5.93 18.11 -19.27
CA GLU A 248 -4.76 17.72 -20.03
C GLU A 248 -3.60 18.69 -19.71
N LEU A 249 -2.38 18.14 -19.51
CA LEU A 249 -1.18 18.97 -19.56
C LEU A 249 -1.06 19.57 -20.97
N VAL A 250 -1.09 20.90 -21.06
CA VAL A 250 -0.84 21.68 -22.28
C VAL A 250 0.61 21.56 -22.70
#